data_261dcd487cd48a2af42f4c86e657dac2
#
_entry.id   261dcd487cd48a2af42f4c86e657dac2
#
_cell.length_a   1.000
_cell.length_b   1.000
_cell.length_c   1.000
_cell.angle_alpha   90.00
_cell.angle_beta   90.00
_cell.angle_gamma   90.00
#
_symmetry.space_group_name_H-M   'P 1'
#
loop_
_entity.id
_entity.type
_entity.pdbx_description
1 polymer ?
#
loop_
_entity_poly.entity_id
_entity_poly.type
_entity_poly.pdbx_seq_one_letter_code
_entity_poly.pdbx_strand_id
1 'polypeptide(L)'
;GTSSYLSMPAIIAACEITGAEAIHPGYGFLSENAKFVQIVEDHGLKFIGPTAEHIRIMGDKITAKDTMRDLGVPCVPGSDGGVPDVSTAKKIGTDIGYPVIIKATAGGGGRGMKVANSEAEMEQAFMTARAEGKAAFGNDEVYIEKYLTTPRHIEIQVFGDGKGQAVHLGERDCSLQRRHQKVFEEAPGCLLYTSDAAD
;
A
#
# COMPACT_ATOMS: atom_id res chain seq x y z
N GLY A 1 -3.73 -23.19 3.89
CA GLY A 1 -5.13 -22.91 3.68
C GLY A 1 -5.82 -22.23 4.86
N THR A 2 -7.12 -22.04 4.72
CA THR A 2 -7.96 -21.39 5.74
C THR A 2 -8.00 -22.14 7.08
N SER A 3 -7.65 -23.41 7.09
CA SER A 3 -7.59 -24.29 8.27
C SER A 3 -6.22 -24.32 8.96
N SER A 4 -5.23 -23.58 8.46
CA SER A 4 -3.89 -23.51 9.06
C SER A 4 -3.36 -22.08 9.14
N TYR A 5 -2.51 -21.63 8.23
CA TYR A 5 -1.87 -20.31 8.27
C TYR A 5 -2.83 -19.10 8.20
N LEU A 6 -4.10 -19.29 7.84
CA LEU A 6 -5.14 -18.26 7.88
C LEU A 6 -6.13 -18.48 9.02
N SER A 7 -5.95 -19.53 9.86
CA SER A 7 -6.78 -19.80 11.02
C SER A 7 -6.20 -19.09 12.25
N MET A 8 -6.72 -17.91 12.56
CA MET A 8 -6.30 -17.15 13.74
C MET A 8 -6.42 -17.98 15.04
N PRO A 9 -7.55 -18.70 15.29
CA PRO A 9 -7.64 -19.52 16.49
C PRO A 9 -6.59 -20.62 16.59
N ALA A 10 -6.25 -21.27 15.46
CA ALA A 10 -5.24 -22.32 15.46
C ALA A 10 -3.83 -21.77 15.76
N ILE A 11 -3.53 -20.56 15.29
CA ILE A 11 -2.23 -19.90 15.57
C ILE A 11 -2.15 -19.52 17.04
N ILE A 12 -3.19 -18.92 17.61
CA ILE A 12 -3.22 -18.56 19.04
C ILE A 12 -3.11 -19.81 19.92
N ALA A 13 -3.88 -20.86 19.61
CA ALA A 13 -3.79 -22.13 20.35
C ALA A 13 -2.37 -22.74 20.29
N ALA A 14 -1.70 -22.65 19.14
CA ALA A 14 -0.32 -23.10 19.02
C ALA A 14 0.63 -22.30 19.93
N CYS A 15 0.45 -21.00 20.05
CA CYS A 15 1.23 -20.17 20.96
C CYS A 15 1.01 -20.56 22.42
N GLU A 16 -0.25 -20.76 22.82
CA GLU A 16 -0.60 -21.18 24.19
C GLU A 16 0.00 -22.54 24.55
N ILE A 17 -0.12 -23.53 23.65
CA ILE A 17 0.41 -24.89 23.85
C ILE A 17 1.94 -24.90 23.94
N THR A 18 2.61 -24.07 23.14
CA THR A 18 4.07 -24.03 23.09
C THR A 18 4.71 -23.06 24.08
N GLY A 19 3.92 -22.22 24.74
CA GLY A 19 4.40 -21.14 25.60
C GLY A 19 5.16 -20.05 24.83
N ALA A 20 4.80 -19.83 23.56
CA ALA A 20 5.42 -18.79 22.76
C ALA A 20 5.05 -17.40 23.27
N GLU A 21 6.03 -16.52 23.39
CA GLU A 21 5.84 -15.14 23.86
C GLU A 21 5.62 -14.15 22.73
N ALA A 22 5.98 -14.54 21.50
CA ALA A 22 5.90 -13.67 20.32
C ALA A 22 5.53 -14.45 19.05
N ILE A 23 4.95 -13.73 18.10
CA ILE A 23 4.60 -14.25 16.78
C ILE A 23 5.35 -13.42 15.73
N HIS A 24 6.17 -14.09 14.92
CA HIS A 24 6.68 -13.54 13.68
C HIS A 24 5.71 -13.94 12.55
N PRO A 25 5.00 -13.00 11.91
CA PRO A 25 3.95 -13.32 10.95
C PRO A 25 4.51 -13.87 9.62
N GLY A 26 5.81 -13.80 9.44
CA GLY A 26 6.43 -14.11 8.17
C GLY A 26 6.08 -13.07 7.11
N TYR A 27 5.76 -13.56 5.93
CA TYR A 27 5.52 -12.80 4.73
C TYR A 27 4.19 -13.24 4.10
N GLY A 28 3.31 -12.29 3.81
CA GLY A 28 1.95 -12.59 3.34
C GLY A 28 1.01 -13.13 4.44
N PHE A 29 0.05 -13.97 4.08
CA PHE A 29 -0.96 -14.54 4.98
C PHE A 29 -1.64 -13.50 5.88
N LEU A 30 -1.35 -13.50 7.19
CA LEU A 30 -1.92 -12.59 8.19
C LEU A 30 -0.97 -11.45 8.59
N SER A 31 0.19 -11.29 7.94
CA SER A 31 1.18 -10.27 8.30
C SER A 31 0.66 -8.83 8.23
N GLU A 32 -0.29 -8.56 7.32
CA GLU A 32 -0.92 -7.25 7.14
C GLU A 32 -2.38 -7.23 7.59
N ASN A 33 -2.75 -8.15 8.50
CA ASN A 33 -4.11 -8.26 9.00
C ASN A 33 -4.25 -7.60 10.38
N ALA A 34 -4.79 -6.38 10.42
CA ALA A 34 -4.96 -5.62 11.65
C ALA A 34 -5.80 -6.34 12.71
N LYS A 35 -6.82 -7.12 12.29
CA LYS A 35 -7.65 -7.91 13.22
C LYS A 35 -6.82 -9.01 13.89
N PHE A 36 -5.95 -9.67 13.13
CA PHE A 36 -5.07 -10.69 13.69
C PHE A 36 -4.09 -10.09 14.70
N VAL A 37 -3.47 -8.95 14.37
CA VAL A 37 -2.56 -8.26 15.29
C VAL A 37 -3.28 -7.88 16.58
N GLN A 38 -4.49 -7.34 16.49
CA GLN A 38 -5.29 -7.01 17.67
C GLN A 38 -5.54 -8.25 18.55
N ILE A 39 -5.91 -9.39 17.95
CA ILE A 39 -6.12 -10.64 18.68
C ILE A 39 -4.82 -11.10 19.37
N VAL A 40 -3.68 -11.01 18.70
CA VAL A 40 -2.37 -11.36 19.28
C VAL A 40 -2.06 -10.49 20.50
N GLU A 41 -2.26 -9.19 20.39
CA GLU A 41 -2.04 -8.22 21.46
C GLU A 41 -3.01 -8.45 22.65
N ASP A 42 -4.29 -8.72 22.38
CA ASP A 42 -5.31 -9.01 23.38
C ASP A 42 -5.02 -10.30 24.18
N HIS A 43 -4.27 -11.25 23.60
CA HIS A 43 -3.79 -12.46 24.29
C HIS A 43 -2.43 -12.25 25.01
N GLY A 44 -1.95 -11.02 25.07
CA GLY A 44 -0.67 -10.71 25.72
C GLY A 44 0.56 -11.21 24.98
N LEU A 45 0.39 -11.62 23.71
CA LEU A 45 1.49 -12.05 22.86
C LEU A 45 2.10 -10.86 22.12
N LYS A 46 3.42 -10.91 21.85
CA LYS A 46 4.10 -9.89 21.07
C LYS A 46 3.96 -10.19 19.57
N PHE A 47 3.35 -9.28 18.83
CA PHE A 47 3.42 -9.31 17.38
C PHE A 47 4.73 -8.66 16.92
N ILE A 48 5.55 -9.38 16.13
CA ILE A 48 6.79 -8.85 15.57
C ILE A 48 6.45 -8.15 14.25
N GLY A 49 6.15 -6.88 14.35
CA GLY A 49 5.68 -6.05 13.24
C GLY A 49 5.01 -4.76 13.73
N PRO A 50 4.34 -4.04 12.83
CA PRO A 50 3.60 -2.83 13.18
C PRO A 50 2.37 -3.14 14.06
N THR A 51 1.88 -2.13 14.76
CA THR A 51 0.64 -2.23 15.56
C THR A 51 -0.58 -2.42 14.65
N ALA A 52 -1.68 -2.92 15.24
CA ALA A 52 -2.95 -3.04 14.52
C ALA A 52 -3.41 -1.70 13.93
N GLU A 53 -3.16 -0.58 14.61
CA GLU A 53 -3.49 0.76 14.13
C GLU A 53 -2.63 1.18 12.94
N HIS A 54 -1.32 0.97 13.00
CA HIS A 54 -0.43 1.25 11.87
C HIS A 54 -0.81 0.45 10.63
N ILE A 55 -1.21 -0.83 10.79
CA ILE A 55 -1.67 -1.65 9.67
C ILE A 55 -2.98 -1.09 9.08
N ARG A 56 -3.91 -0.60 9.90
CA ARG A 56 -5.15 0.02 9.41
C ARG A 56 -4.86 1.29 8.62
N ILE A 57 -4.03 2.18 9.17
CA ILE A 57 -3.65 3.45 8.53
C ILE A 57 -2.95 3.18 7.19
N MET A 58 -1.93 2.33 7.18
CA MET A 58 -1.14 2.06 5.97
C MET A 58 -1.83 1.12 4.99
N GLY A 59 -2.84 0.37 5.44
CA GLY A 59 -3.65 -0.51 4.60
C GLY A 59 -4.70 0.22 3.77
N ASP A 60 -5.14 1.39 4.20
CA ASP A 60 -6.02 2.28 3.43
C ASP A 60 -5.19 3.31 2.66
N LYS A 61 -5.26 3.27 1.33
CA LYS A 61 -4.39 4.08 0.45
C LYS A 61 -4.60 5.58 0.58
N ILE A 62 -5.84 6.01 0.85
CA ILE A 62 -6.17 7.43 1.03
C ILE A 62 -5.62 7.88 2.37
N THR A 63 -5.97 7.18 3.44
CA THR A 63 -5.50 7.48 4.80
C THR A 63 -3.97 7.47 4.91
N ALA A 64 -3.32 6.47 4.28
CA ALA A 64 -1.85 6.39 4.25
C ALA A 64 -1.23 7.61 3.57
N LYS A 65 -1.78 8.02 2.42
CA LYS A 65 -1.28 9.17 1.65
C LYS A 65 -1.48 10.48 2.41
N ASP A 66 -2.64 10.67 3.03
CA ASP A 66 -2.93 11.85 3.83
C ASP A 66 -2.00 11.91 5.06
N THR A 67 -1.83 10.80 5.77
CA THR A 67 -0.89 10.69 6.90
C THR A 67 0.54 11.03 6.48
N MET A 68 1.01 10.52 5.35
CA MET A 68 2.36 10.82 4.85
C MET A 68 2.51 12.29 4.45
N ARG A 69 1.48 12.88 3.84
CA ARG A 69 1.46 14.30 3.47
C ARG A 69 1.53 15.18 4.71
N ASP A 70 0.74 14.88 5.75
CA ASP A 70 0.73 15.60 7.03
C ASP A 70 2.09 15.54 7.74
N LEU A 71 2.82 14.46 7.55
CA LEU A 71 4.19 14.30 8.05
C LEU A 71 5.27 14.95 7.16
N GLY A 72 4.88 15.61 6.06
CA GLY A 72 5.80 16.25 5.13
C GLY A 72 6.56 15.29 4.21
N VAL A 73 6.14 14.02 4.13
CA VAL A 73 6.72 13.05 3.21
C VAL A 73 6.23 13.32 1.78
N PRO A 74 7.12 13.44 0.79
CA PRO A 74 6.72 13.66 -0.59
C PRO A 74 5.81 12.53 -1.10
N CYS A 75 4.69 12.91 -1.68
CA CYS A 75 3.72 11.97 -2.25
C CYS A 75 3.53 12.25 -3.75
N VAL A 76 3.21 11.20 -4.50
CA VAL A 76 2.82 11.36 -5.91
C VAL A 76 1.61 12.28 -6.00
N PRO A 77 1.66 13.35 -6.84
CA PRO A 77 0.53 14.27 -7.03
C PRO A 77 -0.75 13.53 -7.43
N GLY A 78 -1.88 13.95 -6.91
CA GLY A 78 -3.16 13.29 -7.20
C GLY A 78 -4.33 13.94 -6.50
N SER A 79 -5.47 13.25 -6.47
CA SER A 79 -6.67 13.70 -5.79
C SER A 79 -6.53 13.68 -4.27
N ASP A 80 -7.25 14.58 -3.62
CA ASP A 80 -7.47 14.55 -2.18
C ASP A 80 -8.70 13.67 -1.91
N GLY A 81 -8.45 12.37 -1.62
CA GLY A 81 -9.51 11.40 -1.44
C GLY A 81 -10.16 10.89 -2.73
N GLY A 82 -11.38 10.37 -2.56
CA GLY A 82 -12.18 9.84 -3.66
C GLY A 82 -12.67 10.92 -4.62
N VAL A 83 -12.76 10.56 -5.90
CA VAL A 83 -13.23 11.47 -6.97
C VAL A 83 -14.68 11.15 -7.31
N PRO A 84 -15.62 12.09 -7.11
CA PRO A 84 -17.05 11.80 -7.23
C PRO A 84 -17.54 11.66 -8.68
N ASP A 85 -17.00 12.44 -9.61
CA ASP A 85 -17.51 12.55 -10.97
C ASP A 85 -16.43 12.87 -12.01
N VAL A 86 -16.79 12.73 -13.29
CA VAL A 86 -15.92 12.94 -14.45
C VAL A 86 -15.44 14.39 -14.56
N SER A 87 -16.26 15.37 -14.18
CA SER A 87 -15.90 16.79 -14.27
C SER A 87 -14.74 17.10 -13.31
N THR A 88 -14.86 16.64 -12.07
CA THR A 88 -13.82 16.73 -11.06
C THR A 88 -12.55 15.97 -11.50
N ALA A 89 -12.73 14.77 -12.09
CA ALA A 89 -11.61 13.98 -12.61
C ALA A 89 -10.84 14.72 -13.71
N LYS A 90 -11.52 15.35 -14.65
CA LYS A 90 -10.91 16.14 -15.73
C LYS A 90 -10.13 17.33 -15.17
N LYS A 91 -10.71 18.04 -14.20
CA LYS A 91 -10.03 19.17 -13.54
C LYS A 91 -8.75 18.73 -12.85
N ILE A 92 -8.80 17.67 -12.04
CA ILE A 92 -7.62 17.12 -11.36
C ILE A 92 -6.56 16.69 -12.39
N GLY A 93 -6.96 15.98 -13.47
CA GLY A 93 -6.06 15.56 -14.52
C GLY A 93 -5.35 16.72 -15.21
N THR A 94 -6.05 17.83 -15.41
CA THR A 94 -5.48 19.06 -15.97
C THR A 94 -4.51 19.73 -14.99
N ASP A 95 -4.87 19.82 -13.71
CA ASP A 95 -4.07 20.48 -12.68
C ASP A 95 -2.73 19.75 -12.44
N ILE A 96 -2.73 18.41 -12.39
CA ILE A 96 -1.52 17.60 -12.18
C ILE A 96 -0.79 17.22 -13.46
N GLY A 97 -1.41 17.47 -14.60
CA GLY A 97 -0.90 17.15 -15.95
C GLY A 97 -1.04 15.68 -16.32
N TYR A 98 -1.40 15.41 -17.58
CA TYR A 98 -1.47 14.06 -18.15
C TYR A 98 -0.07 13.48 -18.44
N PRO A 99 0.11 12.14 -18.49
CA PRO A 99 -0.89 11.12 -18.20
C PRO A 99 -1.17 10.98 -16.70
N VAL A 100 -2.39 10.51 -16.40
CA VAL A 100 -2.85 10.19 -15.03
C VAL A 100 -3.37 8.77 -14.96
N ILE A 101 -3.37 8.20 -13.76
CA ILE A 101 -3.94 6.88 -13.49
C ILE A 101 -5.10 7.01 -12.50
N ILE A 102 -6.23 6.42 -12.87
CA ILE A 102 -7.41 6.28 -12.02
C ILE A 102 -7.35 4.91 -11.35
N LYS A 103 -7.53 4.85 -10.05
CA LYS A 103 -7.42 3.62 -9.25
C LYS A 103 -8.63 3.45 -8.34
N ALA A 104 -9.19 2.24 -8.26
CA ALA A 104 -10.20 1.91 -7.26
C ALA A 104 -9.56 1.96 -5.85
N THR A 105 -10.26 2.58 -4.88
CA THR A 105 -9.78 2.72 -3.49
C THR A 105 -9.63 1.38 -2.81
N ALA A 106 -10.56 0.45 -3.03
CA ALA A 106 -10.52 -0.92 -2.52
C ALA A 106 -9.65 -1.87 -3.37
N GLY A 107 -8.96 -1.35 -4.39
CA GLY A 107 -8.27 -2.15 -5.40
C GLY A 107 -6.88 -2.63 -4.99
N GLY A 108 -6.50 -3.78 -5.54
CA GLY A 108 -5.16 -4.35 -5.45
C GLY A 108 -4.86 -5.23 -6.67
N GLY A 109 -3.56 -5.51 -6.90
CA GLY A 109 -3.14 -6.42 -7.98
C GLY A 109 -3.44 -5.95 -9.41
N GLY A 110 -3.58 -4.64 -9.63
CA GLY A 110 -3.78 -4.06 -10.97
C GLY A 110 -5.23 -4.03 -11.47
N ARG A 111 -6.19 -4.49 -10.67
CA ARG A 111 -7.62 -4.41 -11.02
C ARG A 111 -8.20 -3.04 -10.63
N GLY A 112 -9.13 -2.53 -11.46
CA GLY A 112 -9.71 -1.22 -11.25
C GLY A 112 -8.73 -0.07 -11.44
N MET A 113 -7.73 -0.25 -12.33
CA MET A 113 -6.76 0.78 -12.70
C MET A 113 -6.85 1.08 -14.19
N LYS A 114 -6.98 2.36 -14.55
CA LYS A 114 -6.99 2.84 -15.93
C LYS A 114 -6.13 4.08 -16.08
N VAL A 115 -5.36 4.12 -17.15
CA VAL A 115 -4.57 5.30 -17.52
C VAL A 115 -5.37 6.15 -18.49
N ALA A 116 -5.37 7.46 -18.26
CA ALA A 116 -5.84 8.46 -19.21
C ALA A 116 -4.62 9.29 -19.66
N ASN A 117 -4.35 9.30 -20.95
CA ASN A 117 -3.23 10.05 -21.53
C ASN A 117 -3.60 11.49 -21.85
N SER A 118 -4.88 11.80 -21.90
CA SER A 118 -5.42 13.10 -22.22
C SER A 118 -6.78 13.30 -21.56
N GLU A 119 -7.26 14.56 -21.56
CA GLU A 119 -8.61 14.90 -21.09
C GLU A 119 -9.71 14.14 -21.86
N ALA A 120 -9.50 13.92 -23.15
CA ALA A 120 -10.46 13.20 -24.00
C ALA A 120 -10.66 11.73 -23.57
N GLU A 121 -9.61 11.10 -23.03
CA GLU A 121 -9.65 9.72 -22.54
C GLU A 121 -10.20 9.61 -21.11
N MET A 122 -10.26 10.71 -20.37
CA MET A 122 -10.58 10.70 -18.93
C MET A 122 -11.94 10.06 -18.63
N GLU A 123 -12.98 10.42 -19.37
CA GLU A 123 -14.33 9.93 -19.11
C GLU A 123 -14.42 8.42 -19.23
N GLN A 124 -13.89 7.86 -20.31
CA GLN A 124 -13.90 6.42 -20.53
C GLN A 124 -13.06 5.68 -19.47
N ALA A 125 -11.89 6.19 -19.17
CA ALA A 125 -11.00 5.61 -18.16
C ALA A 125 -11.62 5.63 -16.77
N PHE A 126 -12.25 6.74 -16.38
CA PHE A 126 -12.92 6.93 -15.10
C PHE A 126 -14.09 5.96 -14.92
N MET A 127 -15.00 5.91 -15.92
CA MET A 127 -16.17 5.03 -15.86
C MET A 127 -15.77 3.56 -15.83
N THR A 128 -14.73 3.19 -16.59
CA THR A 128 -14.24 1.81 -16.63
C THR A 128 -13.60 1.41 -15.29
N ALA A 129 -12.77 2.27 -14.70
CA ALA A 129 -12.15 2.00 -13.40
C ALA A 129 -13.19 1.81 -12.29
N ARG A 130 -14.23 2.65 -12.25
CA ARG A 130 -15.36 2.51 -11.32
C ARG A 130 -16.12 1.20 -11.49
N ALA A 131 -16.46 0.86 -12.72
CA ALA A 131 -17.19 -0.37 -13.03
C ALA A 131 -16.40 -1.63 -12.63
N GLU A 132 -15.10 -1.66 -12.92
CA GLU A 132 -14.22 -2.74 -12.53
C GLU A 132 -14.06 -2.82 -11.00
N GLY A 133 -13.91 -1.67 -10.33
CA GLY A 133 -13.84 -1.59 -8.86
C GLY A 133 -15.09 -2.15 -8.21
N LYS A 134 -16.25 -1.74 -8.68
CA LYS A 134 -17.54 -2.25 -8.20
C LYS A 134 -17.70 -3.75 -8.41
N ALA A 135 -17.35 -4.23 -9.59
CA ALA A 135 -17.47 -5.66 -9.92
C ALA A 135 -16.51 -6.53 -9.12
N ALA A 136 -15.27 -6.07 -8.88
CA ALA A 136 -14.23 -6.85 -8.23
C ALA A 136 -14.25 -6.75 -6.70
N PHE A 137 -14.66 -5.60 -6.15
CA PHE A 137 -14.49 -5.26 -4.72
C PHE A 137 -15.78 -4.79 -4.05
N GLY A 138 -16.87 -4.63 -4.79
CA GLY A 138 -18.15 -4.10 -4.27
C GLY A 138 -18.14 -2.58 -4.01
N ASN A 139 -17.05 -1.88 -4.32
CA ASN A 139 -16.86 -0.45 -4.13
C ASN A 139 -16.46 0.20 -5.46
N ASP A 140 -17.16 1.26 -5.85
CA ASP A 140 -16.90 2.01 -7.08
C ASP A 140 -16.16 3.34 -6.86
N GLU A 141 -15.73 3.58 -5.65
CA GLU A 141 -14.91 4.75 -5.33
C GLU A 141 -13.54 4.65 -5.99
N VAL A 142 -13.12 5.74 -6.62
CA VAL A 142 -11.82 5.84 -7.29
C VAL A 142 -11.09 7.11 -6.87
N TYR A 143 -9.77 7.07 -6.94
CA TYR A 143 -8.89 8.22 -6.79
C TYR A 143 -7.97 8.35 -7.99
N ILE A 144 -7.34 9.51 -8.17
CA ILE A 144 -6.49 9.83 -9.32
C ILE A 144 -5.09 10.17 -8.84
N GLU A 145 -4.10 9.71 -9.57
CA GLU A 145 -2.69 10.05 -9.34
C GLU A 145 -1.97 10.34 -10.66
N LYS A 146 -0.88 11.09 -10.57
CA LYS A 146 0.05 11.22 -11.69
C LYS A 146 0.54 9.84 -12.12
N TYR A 147 0.45 9.52 -13.40
CA TYR A 147 1.03 8.29 -13.94
C TYR A 147 2.52 8.48 -14.22
N LEU A 148 3.33 7.69 -13.53
CA LEU A 148 4.77 7.65 -13.75
C LEU A 148 5.08 6.63 -14.84
N THR A 149 5.60 7.10 -15.98
CA THR A 149 5.82 6.24 -17.16
C THR A 149 7.02 5.31 -17.02
N THR A 150 8.03 5.71 -16.26
CA THR A 150 9.27 4.96 -16.04
C THR A 150 9.62 4.93 -14.54
N PRO A 151 8.74 4.38 -13.69
CA PRO A 151 8.99 4.39 -12.25
C PRO A 151 10.08 3.39 -11.88
N ARG A 152 10.80 3.71 -10.80
CA ARG A 152 11.55 2.71 -10.03
C ARG A 152 10.85 2.48 -8.71
N HIS A 153 10.89 1.24 -8.24
CA HIS A 153 10.31 0.87 -6.95
C HIS A 153 11.45 0.69 -5.96
N ILE A 154 11.69 1.71 -5.17
CA ILE A 154 12.67 1.69 -4.09
C ILE A 154 11.94 1.63 -2.76
N GLU A 155 12.35 0.75 -1.89
CA GLU A 155 11.79 0.62 -0.55
C GLU A 155 12.89 0.68 0.51
N ILE A 156 12.53 1.10 1.71
CA ILE A 156 13.43 1.20 2.85
C ILE A 156 12.92 0.28 3.95
N GLN A 157 13.81 -0.59 4.46
CA GLN A 157 13.49 -1.41 5.62
C GLN A 157 13.64 -0.58 6.89
N VAL A 158 12.57 -0.51 7.67
CA VAL A 158 12.53 0.23 8.93
C VAL A 158 12.23 -0.71 10.09
N PHE A 159 12.90 -0.50 11.23
CA PHE A 159 12.60 -1.14 12.50
C PHE A 159 12.32 -0.09 13.57
N GLY A 160 11.20 -0.23 14.25
CA GLY A 160 10.84 0.59 15.41
C GLY A 160 10.97 -0.21 16.70
N ASP A 161 11.39 0.46 17.79
CA ASP A 161 11.51 -0.15 19.13
C ASP A 161 10.17 -0.13 19.90
N GLY A 162 9.11 0.44 19.32
CA GLY A 162 7.81 0.64 19.99
C GLY A 162 7.84 1.71 21.09
N LYS A 163 8.92 2.50 21.20
CA LYS A 163 9.12 3.57 22.20
C LYS A 163 9.43 4.92 21.56
N GLY A 164 9.20 5.03 20.26
CA GLY A 164 9.42 6.26 19.50
C GLY A 164 10.76 6.37 18.80
N GLN A 165 11.60 5.33 18.87
CA GLN A 165 12.84 5.27 18.10
C GLN A 165 12.70 4.30 16.93
N ALA A 166 13.36 4.61 15.82
CA ALA A 166 13.40 3.77 14.65
C ALA A 166 14.80 3.82 13.99
N VAL A 167 15.17 2.74 13.36
CA VAL A 167 16.37 2.64 12.53
C VAL A 167 15.99 2.13 11.15
N HIS A 168 16.76 2.49 10.13
CA HIS A 168 16.63 1.93 8.80
C HIS A 168 17.86 1.08 8.43
N LEU A 169 17.65 0.07 7.60
CA LEU A 169 18.71 -0.83 7.14
C LEU A 169 19.14 -0.56 5.69
N GLY A 170 18.86 0.64 5.19
CA GLY A 170 19.09 0.98 3.79
C GLY A 170 17.91 0.62 2.89
N GLU A 171 18.14 0.78 1.62
CA GLU A 171 17.13 0.60 0.58
C GLU A 171 17.27 -0.74 -0.14
N ARG A 172 16.15 -1.14 -0.77
CA ARG A 172 16.09 -2.21 -1.76
C ARG A 172 15.48 -1.70 -3.04
N ASP A 173 16.01 -2.12 -4.17
CA ASP A 173 15.39 -1.90 -5.47
C ASP A 173 14.51 -3.11 -5.82
N CYS A 174 13.22 -2.87 -5.93
CA CYS A 174 12.21 -3.87 -6.24
C CYS A 174 11.52 -3.58 -7.59
N SER A 175 12.21 -2.89 -8.50
CA SER A 175 11.64 -2.45 -9.77
C SER A 175 11.33 -3.63 -10.71
N LEU A 176 12.04 -4.75 -10.58
CA LEU A 176 11.77 -5.94 -11.38
C LEU A 176 10.54 -6.67 -10.86
N GLN A 177 9.41 -6.40 -11.49
CA GLN A 177 8.11 -6.92 -11.10
C GLN A 177 7.44 -7.67 -12.26
N ARG A 178 6.63 -8.68 -11.94
CA ARG A 178 5.74 -9.35 -12.88
C ARG A 178 4.30 -9.17 -12.43
N ARG A 179 3.49 -8.49 -13.24
CA ARG A 179 2.09 -8.20 -12.92
C ARG A 179 1.90 -7.57 -11.54
N HIS A 180 2.74 -6.57 -11.22
CA HIS A 180 2.78 -5.85 -9.94
C HIS A 180 3.18 -6.72 -8.74
N GLN A 181 3.83 -7.87 -8.96
CA GLN A 181 4.46 -8.67 -7.92
C GLN A 181 5.97 -8.52 -8.01
N LYS A 182 6.62 -8.26 -6.88
CA LYS A 182 8.07 -8.24 -6.77
C LYS A 182 8.61 -9.63 -7.10
N VAL A 183 9.53 -9.69 -8.05
CA VAL A 183 10.18 -10.93 -8.49
C VAL A 183 11.62 -10.98 -8.00
N PHE A 184 12.24 -9.82 -7.92
CA PHE A 184 13.64 -9.67 -7.56
C PHE A 184 13.81 -8.42 -6.70
N GLU A 185 14.66 -8.50 -5.68
CA GLU A 185 14.99 -7.42 -4.76
C GLU A 185 16.51 -7.34 -4.65
N GLU A 186 17.07 -6.16 -4.93
CA GLU A 186 18.50 -5.90 -4.82
C GLU A 186 18.78 -4.92 -3.69
N ALA A 187 19.74 -5.25 -2.85
CA ALA A 187 20.27 -4.36 -1.84
C ALA A 187 21.79 -4.31 -1.96
N PRO A 188 22.39 -3.12 -1.97
CA PRO A 188 21.77 -1.80 -2.02
C PRO A 188 21.22 -1.46 -3.43
N GLY A 189 20.19 -0.60 -3.48
CA GLY A 189 19.68 -0.07 -4.75
C GLY A 189 20.67 0.94 -5.33
N CYS A 190 20.99 0.82 -6.62
CA CYS A 190 22.00 1.65 -7.29
C CYS A 190 21.72 3.17 -7.30
N LEU A 191 20.51 3.59 -6.91
CA LEU A 191 20.09 5.00 -6.97
C LEU A 191 20.61 5.90 -5.86
N LEU A 192 20.86 5.35 -4.68
CA LEU A 192 21.26 6.16 -3.52
C LEU A 192 22.76 6.34 -3.37
N TYR A 193 23.54 5.87 -4.36
CA TYR A 193 24.99 6.12 -4.41
C TYR A 193 25.37 7.46 -5.04
N THR A 194 24.43 8.16 -5.65
CA THR A 194 24.69 9.49 -6.22
C THR A 194 24.25 10.55 -5.23
N SER A 195 25.02 11.63 -5.13
CA SER A 195 24.75 12.79 -4.28
C SER A 195 23.39 13.46 -4.53
N ASP A 196 22.73 13.09 -5.61
CA ASP A 196 21.44 13.62 -6.06
C ASP A 196 20.24 12.94 -5.34
N ALA A 197 20.49 11.93 -4.52
CA ALA A 197 19.45 11.29 -3.70
C ALA A 197 19.09 12.08 -2.43
N ALA A 198 19.78 13.20 -2.18
CA ALA A 198 19.60 14.06 -1.00
C ALA A 198 19.00 15.45 -1.33
N ASP A 199 18.68 15.75 -2.60
CA ASP A 199 18.06 17.00 -3.05
C ASP A 199 16.58 16.85 -3.33
#